data_5f867e1e77c578eef9d7aabd91d6571f
#
_entry.id   5f867e1e77c578eef9d7aabd91d6571f
#
_cell.length_a   1.000
_cell.length_b   1.000
_cell.length_c   1.000
_cell.angle_alpha   90.00
_cell.angle_beta   90.00
_cell.angle_gamma   90.00
#
_symmetry.space_group_name_H-M   'P 1'
#
loop_
_entity.id
_entity.type
_entity.pdbx_description
1 polymer ?
#
loop_
_entity_poly.entity_id
_entity_poly.type
_entity_poly.pdbx_seq_one_letter_code
_entity_poly.pdbx_strand_id
1 'polypeptide(L)'
;LVAGDAADTVYQVKVILHSPTKFIAEEDTKCPVGGSSDAMPGFPHIRKAACMYGWDWGPRLPDAGLFREASVLAVKTARLAQVFVGQEHHVTGKTVHGNVVDSVRLTADAEIEWMPGVTDGNVKIVMTVTSPDGKTVLTAESSSIDPLTHSAPAKNLTGLTCELRSNHVQASLTVENPELWWPNGYGAQALYQVKVALVAEAR
;
A
#
# COMPACT_ATOMS: atom_id res chain seq x y z
N LEU A 1 -21.40 5.87 -1.74
CA LEU A 1 -22.17 6.96 -1.14
C LEU A 1 -22.33 8.08 -2.18
N VAL A 2 -23.55 8.50 -2.44
CA VAL A 2 -23.84 9.57 -3.38
C VAL A 2 -23.90 10.89 -2.61
N ALA A 3 -23.30 11.96 -3.14
CA ALA A 3 -23.33 13.26 -2.48
C ALA A 3 -24.79 13.75 -2.42
N GLY A 4 -25.30 14.00 -1.20
CA GLY A 4 -26.68 14.46 -0.98
C GLY A 4 -27.61 13.44 -0.35
N ASP A 5 -27.11 12.24 0.02
CA ASP A 5 -27.92 11.27 0.75
C ASP A 5 -28.32 11.81 2.12
N ALA A 6 -29.58 11.55 2.51
CA ALA A 6 -30.08 11.94 3.81
C ALA A 6 -29.33 11.23 4.95
N ALA A 7 -29.26 11.86 6.11
CA ALA A 7 -28.55 11.31 7.29
C ALA A 7 -29.04 9.91 7.72
N ASP A 8 -30.26 9.54 7.33
CA ASP A 8 -30.90 8.26 7.67
C ASP A 8 -30.83 7.22 6.55
N THR A 9 -30.03 7.45 5.47
CA THR A 9 -29.89 6.49 4.38
C THR A 9 -29.12 5.27 4.84
N VAL A 10 -29.76 4.10 4.79
CA VAL A 10 -29.14 2.81 5.13
C VAL A 10 -28.59 2.15 3.89
N TYR A 11 -27.30 1.83 3.89
CA TYR A 11 -26.62 1.09 2.84
C TYR A 11 -26.46 -0.37 3.24
N GLN A 12 -26.77 -1.29 2.32
CA GLN A 12 -26.56 -2.71 2.51
C GLN A 12 -25.31 -3.15 1.71
N VAL A 13 -24.33 -3.73 2.41
CA VAL A 13 -23.16 -4.35 1.77
C VAL A 13 -23.34 -5.87 1.81
N LYS A 14 -23.30 -6.52 0.65
CA LYS A 14 -23.35 -7.99 0.51
C LYS A 14 -21.99 -8.47 -0.02
N VAL A 15 -21.34 -9.34 0.75
CA VAL A 15 -20.11 -10.01 0.35
C VAL A 15 -20.41 -11.47 0.04
N ILE A 16 -20.04 -11.93 -1.16
CA ILE A 16 -20.21 -13.31 -1.60
C ILE A 16 -18.81 -13.92 -1.77
N LEU A 17 -18.51 -14.92 -0.97
CA LEU A 17 -17.28 -15.69 -1.05
C LEU A 17 -17.50 -16.95 -1.87
N HIS A 18 -16.88 -17.04 -3.03
CA HIS A 18 -16.95 -18.23 -3.88
C HIS A 18 -15.93 -19.28 -3.40
N SER A 19 -16.21 -20.54 -3.70
CA SER A 19 -15.30 -21.64 -3.37
C SER A 19 -13.97 -21.52 -4.11
N PRO A 20 -12.83 -21.38 -3.41
CA PRO A 20 -11.53 -21.32 -4.05
C PRO A 20 -11.17 -22.63 -4.76
N THR A 21 -11.62 -23.77 -4.25
CA THR A 21 -11.35 -25.09 -4.86
C THR A 21 -12.09 -25.28 -6.18
N LYS A 22 -13.33 -24.79 -6.29
CA LYS A 22 -14.05 -24.80 -7.57
C LYS A 22 -13.39 -23.90 -8.59
N PHE A 23 -13.03 -22.69 -8.17
CA PHE A 23 -12.35 -21.72 -9.05
C PHE A 23 -11.05 -22.29 -9.64
N ILE A 24 -10.14 -22.82 -8.80
CA ILE A 24 -8.87 -23.36 -9.31
C ILE A 24 -9.07 -24.56 -10.24
N ALA A 25 -10.05 -25.43 -9.98
CA ALA A 25 -10.35 -26.57 -10.85
C ALA A 25 -10.88 -26.14 -12.21
N GLU A 26 -11.74 -25.12 -12.25
CA GLU A 26 -12.26 -24.54 -13.50
C GLU A 26 -11.15 -23.87 -14.32
N GLU A 27 -10.28 -23.10 -13.68
CA GLU A 27 -9.18 -22.41 -14.37
C GLU A 27 -8.09 -23.39 -14.83
N ASP A 28 -7.76 -24.42 -14.05
CA ASP A 28 -6.79 -25.45 -14.43
C ASP A 28 -7.27 -26.27 -15.62
N THR A 29 -8.58 -26.46 -15.76
CA THR A 29 -9.17 -27.11 -16.96
C THR A 29 -8.96 -26.27 -18.21
N LYS A 30 -9.00 -24.93 -18.11
CA LYS A 30 -8.79 -24.01 -19.25
C LYS A 30 -7.31 -23.84 -19.60
N CYS A 31 -6.48 -23.79 -18.59
CA CYS A 31 -5.04 -23.55 -18.72
C CYS A 31 -4.29 -24.33 -17.63
N PRO A 32 -3.92 -25.59 -17.86
CA PRO A 32 -3.21 -26.40 -16.87
C PRO A 32 -1.90 -25.75 -16.44
N VAL A 33 -1.67 -25.61 -15.13
CA VAL A 33 -0.43 -25.08 -14.56
C VAL A 33 0.23 -26.09 -13.65
N GLY A 34 1.54 -26.21 -13.79
CA GLY A 34 2.35 -27.05 -12.91
C GLY A 34 2.40 -26.51 -11.49
N GLY A 35 2.58 -27.40 -10.52
CA GLY A 35 2.70 -27.05 -9.11
C GLY A 35 3.26 -28.21 -8.29
N SER A 36 3.24 -28.09 -6.95
CA SER A 36 3.61 -29.18 -6.06
C SER A 36 2.62 -30.33 -6.14
N SER A 37 3.11 -31.58 -6.17
CA SER A 37 2.28 -32.79 -6.09
C SER A 37 1.52 -32.94 -4.77
N ASP A 38 1.99 -32.28 -3.72
CA ASP A 38 1.36 -32.29 -2.40
C ASP A 38 0.13 -31.39 -2.34
N ALA A 39 0.08 -30.36 -3.19
CA ALA A 39 -1.01 -29.42 -3.27
C ALA A 39 -2.13 -29.87 -4.23
N MET A 40 -3.30 -29.27 -4.10
CA MET A 40 -4.39 -29.47 -5.06
C MET A 40 -4.01 -28.94 -6.43
N PRO A 41 -4.29 -29.66 -7.54
CA PRO A 41 -4.07 -29.15 -8.89
C PRO A 41 -4.74 -27.78 -9.10
N GLY A 42 -4.09 -26.92 -9.87
CA GLY A 42 -4.61 -25.58 -10.19
C GLY A 42 -4.43 -24.52 -9.10
N PHE A 43 -3.84 -24.86 -7.96
CA PHE A 43 -3.63 -23.85 -6.89
C PHE A 43 -2.89 -22.58 -7.32
N PRO A 44 -1.99 -22.55 -8.33
CA PRO A 44 -1.34 -21.32 -8.78
C PRO A 44 -2.27 -20.31 -9.45
N HIS A 45 -3.49 -20.70 -9.85
CA HIS A 45 -4.47 -19.80 -10.45
C HIS A 45 -5.06 -18.78 -9.49
N ILE A 46 -4.90 -18.97 -8.18
CA ILE A 46 -5.44 -18.04 -7.18
C ILE A 46 -4.30 -17.48 -6.31
N ARG A 47 -4.39 -16.17 -6.02
CA ARG A 47 -3.45 -15.51 -5.13
C ARG A 47 -3.78 -15.79 -3.66
N LYS A 48 -3.50 -17.01 -3.23
CA LYS A 48 -3.69 -17.51 -1.88
C LYS A 48 -2.45 -18.33 -1.50
N ALA A 49 -2.14 -18.42 -0.21
CA ALA A 49 -0.96 -19.17 0.24
C ALA A 49 -1.03 -20.62 -0.25
N ALA A 50 -0.01 -21.08 -0.97
CA ALA A 50 0.04 -22.39 -1.60
C ALA A 50 -0.15 -23.54 -0.61
N CYS A 51 0.42 -23.43 0.60
CA CYS A 51 0.31 -24.42 1.66
C CYS A 51 -1.12 -24.66 2.16
N MET A 52 -2.06 -23.74 1.92
CA MET A 52 -3.48 -23.97 2.23
C MET A 52 -4.14 -25.01 1.34
N TYR A 53 -3.56 -25.26 0.17
CA TYR A 53 -4.03 -26.30 -0.77
C TYR A 53 -3.37 -27.66 -0.54
N GLY A 54 -2.51 -27.77 0.47
CA GLY A 54 -1.81 -28.97 0.86
C GLY A 54 -0.29 -28.82 0.80
N TRP A 55 0.37 -29.53 1.65
CA TRP A 55 1.81 -29.71 1.72
C TRP A 55 2.13 -31.06 2.36
N ASP A 56 3.38 -31.51 2.33
CA ASP A 56 3.83 -32.77 2.93
C ASP A 56 3.53 -32.90 4.45
N TRP A 57 3.45 -31.74 5.14
CA TRP A 57 3.15 -31.64 6.56
C TRP A 57 1.75 -31.09 6.88
N GLY A 58 0.96 -30.67 5.89
CA GLY A 58 -0.28 -29.94 6.10
C GLY A 58 -1.49 -30.45 5.31
N PRO A 59 -2.68 -30.43 5.91
CA PRO A 59 -3.91 -30.83 5.22
C PRO A 59 -4.32 -29.80 4.14
N ARG A 60 -5.18 -30.24 3.22
CA ARG A 60 -5.77 -29.41 2.17
C ARG A 60 -7.02 -28.69 2.68
N LEU A 61 -6.82 -27.52 3.31
CA LEU A 61 -7.88 -26.72 3.92
C LEU A 61 -7.85 -25.27 3.40
N PRO A 62 -8.18 -25.02 2.11
CA PRO A 62 -8.23 -23.69 1.53
C PRO A 62 -9.52 -22.96 1.91
N ASP A 63 -9.62 -22.53 3.16
CA ASP A 63 -10.73 -21.74 3.66
C ASP A 63 -10.79 -20.35 2.98
N ALA A 64 -11.92 -19.68 3.08
CA ALA A 64 -12.12 -18.32 2.61
C ALA A 64 -13.03 -17.57 3.58
N GLY A 65 -12.68 -16.33 3.89
CA GLY A 65 -13.43 -15.53 4.84
C GLY A 65 -12.93 -14.10 4.92
N LEU A 66 -13.68 -13.26 5.62
CA LEU A 66 -13.24 -11.93 6.05
C LEU A 66 -12.47 -12.10 7.35
N PHE A 67 -11.14 -11.97 7.32
CA PHE A 67 -10.27 -12.15 8.48
C PHE A 67 -9.68 -10.83 9.00
N ARG A 68 -9.98 -9.72 8.36
CA ARG A 68 -9.63 -8.37 8.78
C ARG A 68 -10.87 -7.51 8.87
N GLU A 69 -10.76 -6.39 9.54
CA GLU A 69 -11.82 -5.40 9.64
C GLU A 69 -12.26 -4.94 8.24
N ALA A 70 -13.58 -4.89 8.05
CA ALA A 70 -14.19 -4.34 6.86
C ALA A 70 -14.66 -2.91 7.14
N SER A 71 -14.31 -1.98 6.26
CA SER A 71 -14.69 -0.58 6.38
C SER A 71 -15.22 -0.03 5.06
N VAL A 72 -16.03 1.02 5.16
CA VAL A 72 -16.49 1.81 4.01
C VAL A 72 -15.84 3.18 4.09
N LEU A 73 -15.07 3.52 3.08
CA LEU A 73 -14.38 4.81 3.01
C LEU A 73 -15.12 5.73 2.02
N ALA A 74 -15.64 6.85 2.50
CA ALA A 74 -16.20 7.90 1.66
C ALA A 74 -15.11 8.91 1.28
N VAL A 75 -14.83 9.02 -0.01
CA VAL A 75 -13.79 9.93 -0.53
C VAL A 75 -14.47 10.97 -1.44
N LYS A 76 -14.25 12.26 -1.16
CA LYS A 76 -14.87 13.36 -1.93
C LYS A 76 -14.01 13.82 -3.10
N THR A 77 -12.72 13.95 -2.91
CA THR A 77 -11.81 14.59 -3.89
C THR A 77 -10.74 13.61 -4.37
N ALA A 78 -9.89 13.18 -3.46
CA ALA A 78 -8.76 12.27 -3.75
C ALA A 78 -8.40 11.45 -2.53
N ARG A 79 -7.65 10.36 -2.73
CA ARG A 79 -7.08 9.56 -1.65
C ARG A 79 -5.66 9.12 -1.97
N LEU A 80 -4.90 8.79 -0.95
CA LEU A 80 -3.66 8.02 -1.10
C LEU A 80 -4.04 6.58 -1.42
N ALA A 81 -3.69 6.11 -2.61
CA ALA A 81 -3.89 4.72 -3.02
C ALA A 81 -2.76 3.84 -2.51
N GLN A 82 -1.53 4.34 -2.63
CA GLN A 82 -0.33 3.65 -2.21
C GLN A 82 0.71 4.66 -1.74
N VAL A 83 1.52 4.28 -0.76
CA VAL A 83 2.71 5.03 -0.33
C VAL A 83 3.86 4.06 -0.18
N PHE A 84 4.99 4.37 -0.81
CA PHE A 84 6.26 3.67 -0.60
C PHE A 84 7.28 4.65 -0.03
N VAL A 85 8.01 4.24 1.01
CA VAL A 85 9.09 5.05 1.59
C VAL A 85 10.42 4.38 1.30
N GLY A 86 11.17 4.97 0.37
CA GLY A 86 12.53 4.57 0.04
C GLY A 86 13.55 5.15 1.01
N GLN A 87 14.67 4.46 1.17
CA GLN A 87 15.80 4.88 2.01
C GLN A 87 17.09 4.81 1.20
N GLU A 88 17.86 5.92 1.20
CA GLU A 88 19.19 5.97 0.62
C GLU A 88 20.20 6.32 1.73
N HIS A 89 21.10 5.38 2.05
CA HIS A 89 22.10 5.55 3.08
C HIS A 89 23.36 6.17 2.51
N HIS A 90 23.81 7.30 3.06
CA HIS A 90 25.12 7.84 2.77
C HIS A 90 26.16 7.19 3.67
N VAL A 91 26.99 6.33 3.06
CA VAL A 91 27.99 5.53 3.76
C VAL A 91 29.33 6.23 3.68
N THR A 92 29.89 6.64 4.84
CA THR A 92 31.17 7.33 4.95
C THR A 92 32.32 6.41 5.31
N GLY A 93 32.07 5.20 5.76
CA GLY A 93 33.10 4.25 6.15
C GLY A 93 32.54 2.87 6.50
N LYS A 94 33.44 1.99 6.93
CA LYS A 94 33.11 0.64 7.40
C LYS A 94 33.83 0.35 8.72
N THR A 95 33.14 -0.35 9.62
CA THR A 95 33.70 -0.94 10.83
C THR A 95 33.58 -2.46 10.78
N VAL A 96 34.10 -3.14 11.78
CA VAL A 96 33.90 -4.59 11.96
C VAL A 96 32.44 -4.98 12.16
N HIS A 97 31.58 -4.04 12.55
CA HIS A 97 30.15 -4.24 12.76
C HIS A 97 29.27 -3.81 11.59
N GLY A 98 29.86 -3.24 10.52
CA GLY A 98 29.11 -2.82 9.32
C GLY A 98 29.45 -1.41 8.82
N ASN A 99 28.57 -0.85 8.02
CA ASN A 99 28.73 0.48 7.44
C ASN A 99 28.57 1.59 8.48
N VAL A 100 29.37 2.64 8.35
CA VAL A 100 29.16 3.93 9.04
C VAL A 100 28.28 4.79 8.14
N VAL A 101 27.09 5.12 8.63
CA VAL A 101 26.12 5.95 7.91
C VAL A 101 25.99 7.29 8.66
N ASP A 102 26.26 8.39 7.97
CA ASP A 102 26.16 9.72 8.55
C ASP A 102 24.80 10.37 8.26
N SER A 103 24.16 9.97 7.17
CA SER A 103 22.84 10.47 6.84
C SER A 103 22.01 9.45 6.06
N VAL A 104 20.69 9.55 6.15
CA VAL A 104 19.74 8.75 5.36
C VAL A 104 18.74 9.69 4.70
N ARG A 105 18.70 9.65 3.38
CA ARG A 105 17.65 10.30 2.61
C ARG A 105 16.43 9.41 2.57
N LEU A 106 15.30 9.95 3.01
CA LEU A 106 13.99 9.33 2.92
C LEU A 106 13.20 9.97 1.79
N THR A 107 12.59 9.15 0.94
CA THR A 107 11.70 9.59 -0.13
C THR A 107 10.37 8.86 -0.01
N ALA A 108 9.30 9.60 0.27
CA ALA A 108 7.94 9.09 0.17
C ALA A 108 7.48 9.24 -1.28
N ASP A 109 7.21 8.13 -1.95
CA ASP A 109 6.56 8.06 -3.25
C ASP A 109 5.10 7.66 -3.03
N ALA A 110 4.17 8.53 -3.41
CA ALA A 110 2.76 8.34 -3.17
C ALA A 110 1.96 8.34 -4.48
N GLU A 111 1.10 7.33 -4.63
CA GLU A 111 0.09 7.29 -5.67
C GLU A 111 -1.20 7.92 -5.14
N ILE A 112 -1.69 8.95 -5.84
CA ILE A 112 -2.92 9.67 -5.51
C ILE A 112 -3.99 9.32 -6.53
N GLU A 113 -5.09 8.75 -6.08
CA GLU A 113 -6.28 8.50 -6.88
C GLU A 113 -7.29 9.63 -6.72
N TRP A 114 -7.73 10.18 -7.85
CA TRP A 114 -8.78 11.20 -7.90
C TRP A 114 -10.15 10.58 -8.06
N MET A 115 -11.13 11.13 -7.39
CA MET A 115 -12.51 10.68 -7.57
C MET A 115 -13.04 11.08 -8.95
N PRO A 116 -13.93 10.26 -9.56
CA PRO A 116 -14.55 10.56 -10.83
C PRO A 116 -15.26 11.92 -10.82
N GLY A 117 -15.06 12.69 -11.89
CA GLY A 117 -15.67 14.02 -12.05
C GLY A 117 -14.97 15.16 -11.31
N VAL A 118 -13.92 14.89 -10.55
CA VAL A 118 -13.08 15.93 -9.94
C VAL A 118 -12.20 16.55 -11.02
N THR A 119 -12.39 17.84 -11.29
CA THR A 119 -11.66 18.61 -12.31
C THR A 119 -10.86 19.77 -11.74
N ASP A 120 -11.03 20.05 -10.45
CA ASP A 120 -10.38 21.17 -9.78
C ASP A 120 -9.92 20.82 -8.35
N GLY A 121 -9.08 21.67 -7.79
CA GLY A 121 -8.50 21.51 -6.47
C GLY A 121 -7.09 20.93 -6.53
N ASN A 122 -6.18 21.59 -5.83
CA ASN A 122 -4.79 21.15 -5.71
C ASN A 122 -4.59 20.36 -4.43
N VAL A 123 -3.75 19.34 -4.51
CA VAL A 123 -3.32 18.57 -3.35
C VAL A 123 -1.81 18.42 -3.35
N LYS A 124 -1.26 18.21 -2.18
CA LYS A 124 0.14 17.83 -1.97
C LYS A 124 0.24 16.75 -0.92
N ILE A 125 1.34 16.03 -0.87
CA ILE A 125 1.66 15.18 0.27
C ILE A 125 2.56 15.91 1.25
N VAL A 126 2.35 15.64 2.53
CA VAL A 126 3.19 16.09 3.63
C VAL A 126 3.74 14.83 4.32
N MET A 127 5.04 14.64 4.28
CA MET A 127 5.74 13.57 4.99
C MET A 127 6.28 14.12 6.30
N THR A 128 5.95 13.49 7.41
CA THR A 128 6.49 13.78 8.74
C THR A 128 7.25 12.57 9.25
N VAL A 129 8.48 12.77 9.68
CA VAL A 129 9.35 11.73 10.23
C VAL A 129 9.68 12.07 11.67
N THR A 130 9.36 11.15 12.58
CA THR A 130 9.64 11.31 14.02
C THR A 130 10.72 10.33 14.45
N SER A 131 11.72 10.82 15.19
CA SER A 131 12.82 10.01 15.73
C SER A 131 12.31 8.94 16.71
N PRO A 132 13.12 7.88 16.97
CA PRO A 132 12.73 6.80 17.90
C PRO A 132 12.40 7.28 19.32
N ASP A 133 13.07 8.34 19.79
CA ASP A 133 12.82 8.95 21.10
C ASP A 133 11.67 9.98 21.09
N GLY A 134 11.08 10.26 19.93
CA GLY A 134 9.97 11.19 19.75
C GLY A 134 10.35 12.69 19.82
N LYS A 135 11.64 13.03 19.99
CA LYS A 135 12.05 14.44 20.22
C LYS A 135 12.29 15.22 18.94
N THR A 136 12.78 14.53 17.89
CA THR A 136 13.06 15.17 16.60
C THR A 136 11.91 14.89 15.65
N VAL A 137 11.34 15.94 15.05
CA VAL A 137 10.30 15.85 14.04
C VAL A 137 10.77 16.63 12.81
N LEU A 138 10.89 15.92 11.68
CA LEU A 138 11.25 16.51 10.38
C LEU A 138 10.04 16.44 9.46
N THR A 139 9.88 17.43 8.59
CA THR A 139 8.77 17.50 7.66
C THR A 139 9.26 17.88 6.27
N ALA A 140 8.69 17.23 5.25
CA ALA A 140 8.86 17.58 3.85
C ALA A 140 7.53 17.55 3.12
N GLU A 141 7.41 18.39 2.10
CA GLU A 141 6.22 18.47 1.25
C GLU A 141 6.58 18.19 -0.20
N SER A 142 5.63 17.62 -0.95
CA SER A 142 5.75 17.53 -2.40
C SER A 142 5.40 18.87 -3.06
N SER A 143 5.67 18.97 -4.37
CA SER A 143 4.98 19.96 -5.20
C SER A 143 3.48 19.72 -5.18
N SER A 144 2.72 20.79 -5.42
CA SER A 144 1.28 20.73 -5.61
C SER A 144 0.94 20.08 -6.94
N ILE A 145 -0.10 19.28 -6.97
CA ILE A 145 -0.65 18.66 -8.18
C ILE A 145 -2.14 18.92 -8.29
N ASP A 146 -2.62 19.06 -9.51
CA ASP A 146 -4.03 19.16 -9.85
C ASP A 146 -4.51 17.90 -10.62
N PRO A 147 -5.84 17.64 -10.68
CA PRO A 147 -6.37 16.44 -11.31
C PRO A 147 -6.22 16.40 -12.85
N LEU A 148 -5.83 17.52 -13.48
CA LEU A 148 -5.77 17.63 -14.95
C LEU A 148 -4.34 17.49 -15.50
N THR A 149 -3.33 17.87 -14.74
CA THR A 149 -1.97 18.04 -15.23
C THR A 149 -1.20 16.73 -15.46
N HIS A 150 -1.55 15.62 -14.80
CA HIS A 150 -0.77 14.36 -14.82
C HIS A 150 -1.68 13.12 -14.84
N SER A 151 -2.63 13.02 -15.74
CA SER A 151 -3.48 11.83 -15.83
C SER A 151 -2.75 10.68 -16.55
N ALA A 152 -2.30 9.68 -15.82
CA ALA A 152 -2.07 8.36 -16.38
C ALA A 152 -3.43 7.70 -16.71
N PRO A 153 -3.53 6.86 -17.77
CA PRO A 153 -4.78 6.20 -18.11
C PRO A 153 -5.23 5.28 -16.98
N ALA A 154 -6.52 5.30 -16.69
CA ALA A 154 -7.17 4.51 -15.66
C ALA A 154 -6.83 3.01 -15.77
N LYS A 155 -6.50 2.38 -14.65
CA LYS A 155 -6.48 0.90 -14.55
C LYS A 155 -7.93 0.43 -14.46
N ASN A 156 -8.39 -0.29 -15.49
CA ASN A 156 -9.69 -0.96 -15.48
C ASN A 156 -9.68 -2.06 -14.41
N LEU A 157 -10.31 -1.81 -13.29
CA LEU A 157 -10.76 -2.87 -12.38
C LEU A 157 -12.02 -3.49 -13.00
N THR A 158 -11.92 -4.76 -13.34
CA THR A 158 -12.93 -5.56 -14.04
C THR A 158 -14.35 -5.30 -13.59
N GLY A 159 -15.17 -4.73 -14.46
CA GLY A 159 -16.63 -4.70 -14.34
C GLY A 159 -17.28 -3.42 -13.81
N LEU A 160 -16.51 -2.42 -13.37
CA LEU A 160 -17.02 -1.08 -13.05
C LEU A 160 -16.29 -0.08 -13.94
N THR A 161 -17.05 0.61 -14.79
CA THR A 161 -16.56 1.74 -15.60
C THR A 161 -16.32 2.97 -14.72
N CYS A 162 -15.33 2.88 -13.83
CA CYS A 162 -14.87 4.00 -13.04
C CYS A 162 -13.49 4.39 -13.56
N GLU A 163 -13.40 5.50 -14.26
CA GLU A 163 -12.14 6.09 -14.69
C GLU A 163 -11.46 6.74 -13.48
N LEU A 164 -10.73 5.94 -12.70
CA LEU A 164 -9.85 6.46 -11.67
C LEU A 164 -8.59 7.01 -12.36
N ARG A 165 -8.26 8.26 -12.11
CA ARG A 165 -7.00 8.87 -12.52
C ARG A 165 -6.02 8.78 -11.37
N SER A 166 -4.79 8.36 -11.62
CA SER A 166 -3.75 8.30 -10.60
C SER A 166 -2.54 9.14 -11.00
N ASN A 167 -1.98 9.83 -10.03
CA ASN A 167 -0.76 10.62 -10.15
C ASN A 167 0.23 10.18 -9.09
N HIS A 168 1.52 10.18 -9.45
CA HIS A 168 2.62 9.95 -8.52
C HIS A 168 3.24 11.26 -8.08
N VAL A 169 3.46 11.41 -6.79
CA VAL A 169 4.16 12.56 -6.19
C VAL A 169 5.18 12.10 -5.17
N GLN A 170 6.24 12.88 -5.01
CA GLN A 170 7.31 12.57 -4.09
C GLN A 170 7.59 13.71 -3.13
N ALA A 171 7.87 13.36 -1.87
CA ALA A 171 8.44 14.24 -0.87
C ALA A 171 9.69 13.59 -0.29
N SER A 172 10.77 14.34 -0.15
CA SER A 172 12.04 13.83 0.35
C SER A 172 12.61 14.72 1.45
N LEU A 173 13.27 14.10 2.42
CA LEU A 173 14.06 14.77 3.43
C LEU A 173 15.26 13.91 3.83
N THR A 174 16.23 14.52 4.50
CA THR A 174 17.42 13.83 5.01
C THR A 174 17.40 13.83 6.53
N VAL A 175 17.66 12.66 7.10
CA VAL A 175 17.91 12.48 8.53
C VAL A 175 19.41 12.42 8.74
N GLU A 176 19.95 13.41 9.43
CA GLU A 176 21.36 13.48 9.78
C GLU A 176 21.65 12.66 11.04
N ASN A 177 22.80 11.97 11.07
CA ASN A 177 23.24 11.12 12.18
C ASN A 177 22.12 10.18 12.68
N PRO A 178 21.54 9.33 11.81
CA PRO A 178 20.40 8.51 12.15
C PRO A 178 20.75 7.43 13.17
N GLU A 179 19.81 7.12 14.07
CA GLU A 179 19.86 5.90 14.84
C GLU A 179 19.50 4.73 13.93
N LEU A 180 20.47 3.84 13.67
CA LEU A 180 20.23 2.67 12.80
C LEU A 180 19.63 1.52 13.61
N TRP A 181 18.77 0.77 12.94
CA TRP A 181 18.24 -0.48 13.47
C TRP A 181 19.30 -1.59 13.36
N TRP A 182 19.49 -2.34 14.42
CA TRP A 182 20.42 -3.47 14.47
C TRP A 182 19.71 -4.73 14.93
N PRO A 183 20.15 -5.94 14.45
CA PRO A 183 19.69 -7.20 15.00
C PRO A 183 19.99 -7.32 16.49
N ASN A 184 19.26 -8.18 17.17
CA ASN A 184 19.46 -8.44 18.58
C ASN A 184 20.93 -8.81 18.90
N GLY A 185 21.52 -8.14 19.90
CA GLY A 185 22.90 -8.32 20.31
C GLY A 185 23.92 -7.44 19.54
N TYR A 186 23.52 -6.70 18.49
CA TYR A 186 24.41 -5.85 17.70
C TYR A 186 24.17 -4.36 17.91
N GLY A 187 23.08 -3.97 18.53
CA GLY A 187 22.75 -2.58 18.80
C GLY A 187 21.27 -2.35 19.10
N ALA A 188 20.84 -1.11 19.04
CA ALA A 188 19.45 -0.73 19.27
C ALA A 188 18.56 -1.13 18.09
N GLN A 189 17.30 -1.44 18.38
CA GLN A 189 16.25 -1.65 17.36
C GLN A 189 15.43 -0.39 17.16
N ALA A 190 16.12 0.68 16.76
CA ALA A 190 15.56 2.00 16.58
C ALA A 190 14.59 2.04 15.40
N LEU A 191 13.35 2.52 15.61
CA LEU A 191 12.33 2.67 14.59
C LEU A 191 11.88 4.12 14.51
N TYR A 192 12.00 4.71 13.32
CA TYR A 192 11.40 6.00 13.01
C TYR A 192 9.94 5.83 12.63
N GLN A 193 9.11 6.77 13.06
CA GLN A 193 7.72 6.83 12.62
C GLN A 193 7.61 7.75 11.41
N VAL A 194 7.06 7.24 10.31
CA VAL A 194 6.80 8.04 9.10
C VAL A 194 5.30 8.15 8.90
N LYS A 195 4.81 9.38 8.83
CA LYS A 195 3.42 9.70 8.49
C LYS A 195 3.40 10.45 7.16
N VAL A 196 2.63 9.97 6.20
CA VAL A 196 2.36 10.67 4.94
C VAL A 196 0.88 11.05 4.91
N ALA A 197 0.61 12.32 4.75
CA ALA A 197 -0.74 12.87 4.69
C ALA A 197 -0.98 13.53 3.33
N LEU A 198 -2.16 13.30 2.76
CA LEU A 198 -2.67 14.05 1.62
C LEU A 198 -3.36 15.32 2.15
N VAL A 199 -2.92 16.47 1.66
CA VAL A 199 -3.42 17.77 2.11
C VAL A 199 -4.00 18.53 0.91
N ALA A 200 -5.25 18.97 1.02
CA ALA A 200 -5.83 19.88 0.05
C ALA A 200 -5.30 21.30 0.32
N GLU A 201 -4.93 22.00 -0.75
CA GLU A 201 -4.54 23.39 -0.64
C GLU A 201 -5.79 24.28 -0.59
N ALA A 202 -5.80 25.21 0.35
CA ALA A 202 -6.85 26.23 0.41
C ALA A 202 -6.74 27.15 -0.83
N ARG A 203 -7.87 27.46 -1.41
CA ARG A 203 -7.98 28.46 -2.48
C ARG A 203 -7.75 29.86 -1.95
#